data_1702e1ffc3f5625ffe96a01be484f1a9
#
_entry.id   1702e1ffc3f5625ffe96a01be484f1a9
#
_cell.length_a   1.000
_cell.length_b   1.000
_cell.length_c   1.000
_cell.angle_alpha   90.00
_cell.angle_beta   90.00
_cell.angle_gamma   90.00
#
_symmetry.space_group_name_H-M   'P 1'
#
loop_
_entity.id
_entity.type
_entity.pdbx_description
1 polymer ?
#
loop_
_entity_poly.entity_id
_entity_poly.type
_entity_poly.pdbx_seq_one_letter_code
_entity_poly.pdbx_strand_id
1 'polypeptide(L)'
;MIIYDKPFKTYEQQIELLRTRNLNISNQEFAIHALDTISYYDLINRYQKHFIPDGEHFIEGTTIEQLYSLSMFDRSIQAFILKYSMFIENIFKTKLAYTLSRDFGVDMSVYLAKSKYKESYQNPNNVLTFDAVQLECFKTRNDDKIANNPTLYYREHHNHIPPWILLKNLSFSNSINLFKLLKNAQRDDVVNELLPNEPDRIIPLNDKTNFIICALEAIRVFRNAAAHNLDFTALRTDETRKIPSSTLSKCLPGKILIKKEKKKIEKNEKVYLKGVYGVMLSMMVLLKTDYLKKQFIVDFLSVFNGIDEGDREIRPFLFQCYANIADMPVDTRNRFLIYLEQT
;
A
#
# COMPACT_ATOMS: atom_id res chain seq x y z
N MET A 1 43.42 3.06 13.85
CA MET A 1 42.13 3.73 14.13
C MET A 1 41.29 3.57 12.87
N ILE A 2 40.09 3.05 12.99
CA ILE A 2 39.17 2.91 11.82
C ILE A 2 38.61 4.31 11.55
N ILE A 3 38.83 4.83 10.35
CA ILE A 3 38.23 6.09 9.88
C ILE A 3 36.93 5.72 9.18
N TYR A 4 35.81 6.18 9.72
CA TYR A 4 34.50 6.00 9.12
C TYR A 4 34.26 7.08 8.05
N ASP A 5 33.75 6.67 6.89
CA ASP A 5 33.41 7.55 5.77
C ASP A 5 32.21 8.49 6.06
N LYS A 6 31.38 8.12 7.05
CA LYS A 6 30.24 8.91 7.54
C LYS A 6 30.30 9.11 9.05
N PRO A 7 31.14 10.01 9.54
CA PRO A 7 31.24 10.30 10.98
C PRO A 7 29.97 11.00 11.47
N PHE A 8 29.73 10.90 12.78
CA PHE A 8 28.67 11.66 13.45
C PHE A 8 28.84 13.17 13.21
N LYS A 9 27.70 13.87 12.98
CA LYS A 9 27.60 15.32 12.85
C LYS A 9 26.48 15.83 13.75
N THR A 10 26.74 16.91 14.51
CA THR A 10 25.70 17.63 15.26
C THR A 10 24.70 18.25 14.28
N TYR A 11 23.54 18.71 14.77
CA TYR A 11 22.54 19.38 13.93
C TYR A 11 23.11 20.64 13.27
N GLU A 12 23.93 21.41 13.99
CA GLU A 12 24.60 22.59 13.45
C GLU A 12 25.55 22.24 12.31
N GLN A 13 26.33 21.16 12.47
CA GLN A 13 27.24 20.68 11.43
C GLN A 13 26.48 20.13 10.23
N GLN A 14 25.31 19.53 10.43
CA GLN A 14 24.42 19.09 9.34
C GLN A 14 23.84 20.30 8.60
N ILE A 15 23.42 21.34 9.32
CA ILE A 15 22.89 22.59 8.75
C ILE A 15 23.97 23.27 7.90
N GLU A 16 25.20 23.39 8.39
CA GLU A 16 26.30 23.97 7.61
C GLU A 16 26.57 23.16 6.34
N LEU A 17 26.58 21.82 6.43
CA LEU A 17 26.68 20.95 5.25
C LEU A 17 25.55 21.20 4.25
N LEU A 18 24.32 21.39 4.70
CA LEU A 18 23.17 21.63 3.84
C LEU A 18 23.24 23.00 3.16
N ARG A 19 23.76 24.02 3.87
CA ARG A 19 24.04 25.36 3.30
C ARG A 19 25.09 25.31 2.20
N THR A 20 26.18 24.52 2.38
CA THR A 20 27.19 24.35 1.32
C THR A 20 26.64 23.64 0.08
N ARG A 21 25.52 22.94 0.24
CA ARG A 21 24.78 22.27 -0.85
C ARG A 21 23.65 23.15 -1.42
N ASN A 22 23.66 24.44 -1.18
CA ASN A 22 22.68 25.43 -1.65
C ASN A 22 21.24 25.25 -1.07
N LEU A 23 21.07 24.56 0.05
CA LEU A 23 19.77 24.59 0.74
C LEU A 23 19.60 25.92 1.47
N ASN A 24 18.51 26.61 1.19
CA ASN A 24 18.17 27.84 1.88
C ASN A 24 17.65 27.52 3.29
N ILE A 25 18.35 28.03 4.33
CA ILE A 25 18.02 27.86 5.75
C ILE A 25 18.11 29.23 6.40
N SER A 26 16.98 29.94 6.44
CA SER A 26 16.84 31.25 7.05
C SER A 26 16.65 31.20 8.56
N ASN A 27 15.96 30.16 9.05
CA ASN A 27 15.69 29.95 10.47
C ASN A 27 16.43 28.69 10.97
N GLN A 28 17.51 28.91 11.73
CA GLN A 28 18.34 27.82 12.25
C GLN A 28 17.62 26.99 13.33
N GLU A 29 16.81 27.62 14.17
CA GLU A 29 16.04 26.93 15.21
C GLU A 29 15.01 25.98 14.56
N PHE A 30 14.30 26.44 13.55
CA PHE A 30 13.40 25.58 12.77
C PHE A 30 14.16 24.43 12.10
N ALA A 31 15.35 24.69 11.53
CA ALA A 31 16.15 23.64 10.89
C ALA A 31 16.59 22.55 11.87
N ILE A 32 16.99 22.92 13.10
CA ILE A 32 17.30 21.97 14.17
C ILE A 32 16.04 21.16 14.49
N HIS A 33 14.90 21.81 14.69
CA HIS A 33 13.62 21.14 14.95
C HIS A 33 13.25 20.16 13.84
N ALA A 34 13.40 20.54 12.58
CA ALA A 34 13.10 19.68 11.43
C ALA A 34 14.00 18.42 11.40
N LEU A 35 15.30 18.58 11.65
CA LEU A 35 16.26 17.47 11.69
C LEU A 35 16.08 16.56 12.90
N ASP A 36 15.69 17.10 14.05
CA ASP A 36 15.40 16.35 15.26
C ASP A 36 14.10 15.54 15.13
N THR A 37 13.08 16.11 14.47
CA THR A 37 11.77 15.48 14.32
C THR A 37 11.73 14.41 13.24
N ILE A 38 12.40 14.66 12.07
CA ILE A 38 12.24 13.83 10.87
C ILE A 38 13.49 12.99 10.57
N SER A 39 14.66 13.34 11.10
CA SER A 39 15.98 12.85 10.72
C SER A 39 16.52 13.41 9.39
N TYR A 40 17.86 13.52 9.32
CA TYR A 40 18.54 13.94 8.07
C TYR A 40 18.19 13.01 6.90
N TYR A 41 18.18 11.70 7.11
CA TYR A 41 17.93 10.73 6.05
C TYR A 41 16.53 10.89 5.44
N ASP A 42 15.50 10.94 6.28
CA ASP A 42 14.12 11.03 5.82
C ASP A 42 13.77 12.42 5.24
N LEU A 43 14.37 13.48 5.80
CA LEU A 43 14.11 14.84 5.34
C LEU A 43 14.82 15.16 4.01
N ILE A 44 16.04 14.66 3.84
CA ILE A 44 16.93 15.05 2.72
C ILE A 44 17.01 13.95 1.68
N ASN A 45 17.44 12.73 2.07
CA ASN A 45 17.77 11.69 1.11
C ASN A 45 16.52 11.10 0.42
N ARG A 46 15.38 11.09 1.11
CA ARG A 46 14.13 10.57 0.56
C ARG A 46 13.71 11.33 -0.72
N TYR A 47 13.93 12.62 -0.77
CA TYR A 47 13.51 13.47 -1.88
C TYR A 47 14.69 13.92 -2.78
N GLN A 48 15.89 13.38 -2.53
CA GLN A 48 17.13 13.77 -3.19
C GLN A 48 17.01 13.77 -4.71
N LYS A 49 16.44 12.75 -5.32
CA LYS A 49 16.30 12.66 -6.79
C LYS A 49 15.54 13.81 -7.42
N HIS A 50 14.66 14.45 -6.68
CA HIS A 50 13.87 15.57 -7.18
C HIS A 50 14.55 16.92 -6.92
N PHE A 51 15.12 17.10 -5.72
CA PHE A 51 15.66 18.39 -5.29
C PHE A 51 17.16 18.53 -5.49
N ILE A 52 17.88 17.47 -5.80
CA ILE A 52 19.34 17.41 -5.98
C ILE A 52 19.66 16.65 -7.28
N PRO A 53 19.32 17.20 -8.45
CA PRO A 53 19.43 16.48 -9.72
C PRO A 53 20.88 16.20 -10.16
N ASP A 54 21.85 17.01 -9.73
CA ASP A 54 23.28 16.83 -9.97
C ASP A 54 23.95 15.88 -8.94
N GLY A 55 23.21 15.45 -7.91
CA GLY A 55 23.72 14.63 -6.81
C GLY A 55 24.43 15.39 -5.70
N GLU A 56 24.71 16.71 -5.89
CA GLU A 56 25.49 17.52 -4.95
C GLU A 56 24.70 18.72 -4.41
N HIS A 57 24.02 19.49 -5.26
CA HIS A 57 23.42 20.76 -4.89
C HIS A 57 21.90 20.75 -5.05
N PHE A 58 21.23 21.39 -4.11
CA PHE A 58 19.79 21.62 -4.21
C PHE A 58 19.46 22.59 -5.34
N ILE A 59 18.32 22.38 -5.98
CA ILE A 59 17.74 23.33 -6.92
C ILE A 59 17.62 24.68 -6.24
N GLU A 60 18.02 25.76 -6.95
CA GLU A 60 17.94 27.12 -6.44
C GLU A 60 16.57 27.47 -5.89
N GLY A 61 16.52 28.10 -4.73
CA GLY A 61 15.29 28.45 -4.02
C GLY A 61 14.68 27.34 -3.17
N THR A 62 15.25 26.12 -3.14
CA THR A 62 14.78 25.08 -2.24
C THR A 62 15.05 25.47 -0.78
N THR A 63 14.04 25.38 0.09
CA THR A 63 14.15 25.69 1.52
C THR A 63 13.94 24.45 2.39
N ILE A 64 14.45 24.49 3.62
CA ILE A 64 14.25 23.40 4.58
C ILE A 64 12.76 23.29 5.00
N GLU A 65 12.06 24.41 5.04
CA GLU A 65 10.62 24.47 5.33
C GLU A 65 9.80 23.74 4.25
N GLN A 66 10.18 23.88 2.98
CA GLN A 66 9.53 23.12 1.89
C GLN A 66 9.74 21.62 2.02
N LEU A 67 10.95 21.17 2.35
CA LEU A 67 11.24 19.76 2.55
C LEU A 67 10.50 19.20 3.77
N TYR A 68 10.43 19.97 4.86
CA TYR A 68 9.67 19.60 6.05
C TYR A 68 8.17 19.48 5.73
N SER A 69 7.58 20.49 5.07
CA SER A 69 6.17 20.49 4.68
C SER A 69 5.84 19.33 3.72
N LEU A 70 6.74 19.04 2.76
CA LEU A 70 6.59 17.90 1.87
C LEU A 70 6.64 16.56 2.63
N SER A 71 7.53 16.44 3.62
CA SER A 71 7.60 15.23 4.46
C SER A 71 6.33 15.04 5.29
N MET A 72 5.76 16.11 5.84
CA MET A 72 4.49 16.05 6.56
C MET A 72 3.32 15.70 5.63
N PHE A 73 3.33 16.22 4.41
CA PHE A 73 2.35 15.86 3.38
C PHE A 73 2.45 14.38 2.98
N ASP A 74 3.66 13.87 2.74
CA ASP A 74 3.92 12.46 2.45
C ASP A 74 3.39 11.54 3.56
N ARG A 75 3.62 11.91 4.85
CA ARG A 75 3.07 11.17 6.00
C ARG A 75 1.55 11.13 6.00
N SER A 76 0.89 12.19 5.56
CA SER A 76 -0.57 12.21 5.43
C SER A 76 -1.07 11.21 4.36
N ILE A 77 -0.36 11.11 3.23
CA ILE A 77 -0.65 10.09 2.21
C ILE A 77 -0.35 8.67 2.73
N GLN A 78 0.75 8.48 3.46
CA GLN A 78 1.08 7.19 4.07
C GLN A 78 0.00 6.75 5.07
N ALA A 79 -0.48 7.64 5.93
CA ALA A 79 -1.56 7.37 6.89
C ALA A 79 -2.87 7.00 6.17
N PHE A 80 -3.20 7.71 5.08
CA PHE A 80 -4.34 7.39 4.23
C PHE A 80 -4.22 5.99 3.62
N ILE A 81 -3.08 5.63 3.03
CA ILE A 81 -2.84 4.30 2.46
C ILE A 81 -2.90 3.21 3.54
N LEU A 82 -2.31 3.45 4.72
CA LEU A 82 -2.35 2.52 5.84
C LEU A 82 -3.80 2.25 6.28
N LYS A 83 -4.61 3.29 6.47
CA LYS A 83 -6.04 3.17 6.82
C LYS A 83 -6.77 2.24 5.86
N TYR A 84 -6.69 2.49 4.56
CA TYR A 84 -7.44 1.71 3.58
C TYR A 84 -6.86 0.32 3.32
N SER A 85 -5.55 0.13 3.50
CA SER A 85 -4.96 -1.21 3.45
C SER A 85 -5.50 -2.12 4.55
N MET A 86 -5.78 -1.58 5.75
CA MET A 86 -6.42 -2.33 6.85
C MET A 86 -7.87 -2.73 6.51
N PHE A 87 -8.64 -1.87 5.84
CA PHE A 87 -9.97 -2.24 5.34
C PHE A 87 -9.88 -3.38 4.33
N ILE A 88 -8.99 -3.29 3.34
CA ILE A 88 -8.81 -4.32 2.32
C ILE A 88 -8.34 -5.64 2.93
N GLU A 89 -7.36 -5.60 3.84
CA GLU A 89 -6.91 -6.79 4.58
C GLU A 89 -8.08 -7.47 5.30
N ASN A 90 -8.91 -6.68 6.00
CA ASN A 90 -10.05 -7.23 6.73
C ASN A 90 -11.13 -7.80 5.80
N ILE A 91 -11.48 -7.11 4.71
CA ILE A 91 -12.42 -7.61 3.70
C ILE A 91 -11.93 -8.93 3.12
N PHE A 92 -10.67 -8.99 2.72
CA PHE A 92 -10.06 -10.18 2.15
C PHE A 92 -10.05 -11.35 3.14
N LYS A 93 -9.55 -11.14 4.35
CA LYS A 93 -9.50 -12.18 5.40
C LYS A 93 -10.90 -12.69 5.77
N THR A 94 -11.89 -11.82 5.81
CA THR A 94 -13.28 -12.19 6.08
C THR A 94 -13.83 -13.11 4.99
N LYS A 95 -13.61 -12.80 3.72
CA LYS A 95 -14.05 -13.65 2.60
C LYS A 95 -13.32 -14.99 2.57
N LEU A 96 -12.01 -14.96 2.80
CA LEU A 96 -11.21 -16.18 2.91
C LEU A 96 -11.69 -17.07 4.06
N ALA A 97 -11.90 -16.49 5.25
CA ALA A 97 -12.39 -17.22 6.42
C ALA A 97 -13.76 -17.85 6.18
N TYR A 98 -14.68 -17.11 5.57
CA TYR A 98 -16.02 -17.61 5.24
C TYR A 98 -15.96 -18.82 4.31
N THR A 99 -15.19 -18.74 3.22
CA THR A 99 -15.01 -19.84 2.27
C THR A 99 -14.39 -21.07 2.94
N LEU A 100 -13.32 -20.88 3.73
CA LEU A 100 -12.67 -21.98 4.45
C LEU A 100 -13.63 -22.65 5.42
N SER A 101 -14.42 -21.88 6.17
CA SER A 101 -15.36 -22.42 7.17
C SER A 101 -16.52 -23.14 6.51
N ARG A 102 -17.08 -22.61 5.43
CA ARG A 102 -18.19 -23.21 4.69
C ARG A 102 -17.80 -24.56 4.07
N ASP A 103 -16.62 -24.64 3.46
CA ASP A 103 -16.23 -25.79 2.64
C ASP A 103 -15.40 -26.83 3.40
N PHE A 104 -14.64 -26.40 4.42
CA PHE A 104 -13.72 -27.26 5.15
C PHE A 104 -14.08 -27.41 6.63
N GLY A 105 -15.02 -26.61 7.14
CA GLY A 105 -15.41 -26.62 8.53
C GLY A 105 -14.51 -25.76 9.42
N VAL A 106 -14.68 -25.92 10.74
CA VAL A 106 -14.09 -25.03 11.74
C VAL A 106 -12.91 -25.65 12.50
N ASP A 107 -12.70 -26.95 12.37
CA ASP A 107 -11.57 -27.63 12.98
C ASP A 107 -10.28 -27.37 12.21
N MET A 108 -9.26 -26.87 12.92
CA MET A 108 -7.97 -26.47 12.34
C MET A 108 -7.24 -27.66 11.68
N SER A 109 -7.36 -28.86 12.23
CA SER A 109 -6.77 -30.07 11.64
C SER A 109 -7.42 -30.45 10.32
N VAL A 110 -8.69 -30.10 10.14
CA VAL A 110 -9.48 -30.38 8.93
C VAL A 110 -9.29 -29.27 7.89
N TYR A 111 -9.48 -28.01 8.25
CA TYR A 111 -9.37 -26.93 7.25
C TYR A 111 -7.93 -26.63 6.81
N LEU A 112 -6.90 -27.03 7.59
CA LEU A 112 -5.50 -26.97 7.19
C LEU A 112 -4.94 -28.32 6.73
N ALA A 113 -5.79 -29.32 6.41
CA ALA A 113 -5.30 -30.59 5.86
C ALA A 113 -4.70 -30.38 4.46
N LYS A 114 -3.51 -30.97 4.18
CA LYS A 114 -2.82 -30.88 2.90
C LYS A 114 -3.69 -31.21 1.69
N SER A 115 -4.60 -32.20 1.84
CA SER A 115 -5.51 -32.62 0.78
C SER A 115 -6.46 -31.52 0.28
N LYS A 116 -6.63 -30.42 1.04
CA LYS A 116 -7.50 -29.30 0.71
C LYS A 116 -6.82 -28.23 -0.15
N TYR A 117 -5.50 -28.25 -0.21
CA TYR A 117 -4.67 -27.22 -0.87
C TYR A 117 -3.84 -27.83 -2.00
N LYS A 118 -3.25 -26.94 -2.82
CA LYS A 118 -2.17 -27.28 -3.74
C LYS A 118 -0.90 -27.50 -2.93
N GLU A 119 -0.05 -28.39 -3.35
CA GLU A 119 1.24 -28.62 -2.71
C GLU A 119 2.15 -27.39 -2.77
N SER A 120 2.08 -26.70 -3.90
CA SER A 120 2.89 -25.50 -4.14
C SER A 120 2.21 -24.48 -5.06
N TYR A 121 2.73 -23.26 -5.01
CA TYR A 121 2.42 -22.17 -5.92
C TYR A 121 3.71 -21.53 -6.41
N GLN A 122 3.88 -21.41 -7.73
CA GLN A 122 5.04 -20.77 -8.32
C GLN A 122 4.89 -19.25 -8.23
N ASN A 123 5.66 -18.60 -7.36
CA ASN A 123 5.89 -17.17 -7.41
C ASN A 123 7.04 -16.87 -8.39
N PRO A 124 7.16 -15.64 -8.88
CA PRO A 124 8.24 -15.28 -9.81
C PRO A 124 9.65 -15.58 -9.32
N ASN A 125 9.92 -15.41 -8.04
CA ASN A 125 11.27 -15.53 -7.45
C ASN A 125 11.45 -16.74 -6.52
N ASN A 126 10.37 -17.45 -6.18
CA ASN A 126 10.45 -18.62 -5.30
C ASN A 126 9.23 -19.53 -5.45
N VAL A 127 9.37 -20.75 -4.94
CA VAL A 127 8.25 -21.69 -4.83
C VAL A 127 7.67 -21.58 -3.42
N LEU A 128 6.39 -21.23 -3.33
CA LEU A 128 5.63 -21.25 -2.10
C LEU A 128 5.08 -22.65 -1.88
N THR A 129 5.40 -23.29 -0.76
CA THR A 129 4.87 -24.61 -0.41
C THR A 129 3.76 -24.50 0.65
N PHE A 130 2.82 -25.45 0.61
CA PHE A 130 1.75 -25.48 1.62
C PHE A 130 2.32 -25.75 3.01
N ASP A 131 3.33 -26.62 3.14
CA ASP A 131 3.96 -26.93 4.42
C ASP A 131 4.53 -25.69 5.12
N ALA A 132 5.16 -24.81 4.35
CA ALA A 132 5.66 -23.53 4.90
C ALA A 132 4.53 -22.63 5.43
N VAL A 133 3.42 -22.53 4.70
CA VAL A 133 2.27 -21.72 5.13
C VAL A 133 1.53 -22.35 6.30
N GLN A 134 1.36 -23.66 6.28
CA GLN A 134 0.76 -24.43 7.38
C GLN A 134 1.56 -24.24 8.68
N LEU A 135 2.89 -24.29 8.60
CA LEU A 135 3.78 -24.02 9.74
C LEU A 135 3.53 -22.63 10.34
N GLU A 136 3.37 -21.59 9.51
CA GLU A 136 3.08 -20.24 9.99
C GLU A 136 1.68 -20.14 10.63
N CYS A 137 0.70 -20.89 10.12
CA CYS A 137 -0.63 -20.99 10.75
C CYS A 137 -0.52 -21.64 12.14
N PHE A 138 0.27 -22.71 12.29
CA PHE A 138 0.50 -23.36 13.59
C PHE A 138 1.30 -22.49 14.55
N LYS A 139 2.30 -21.73 14.08
CA LYS A 139 2.99 -20.74 14.91
C LYS A 139 2.03 -19.69 15.45
N THR A 140 1.15 -19.16 14.59
CA THR A 140 0.12 -18.18 14.99
C THR A 140 -0.78 -18.69 16.10
N ARG A 141 -1.02 -20.01 16.15
CA ARG A 141 -1.77 -20.67 17.23
C ARG A 141 -0.94 -20.90 18.48
N ASN A 142 0.27 -21.47 18.33
CA ASN A 142 0.99 -22.16 19.38
C ASN A 142 2.13 -21.35 20.01
N ASP A 143 2.69 -20.37 19.28
CA ASP A 143 3.80 -19.55 19.76
C ASP A 143 3.27 -18.43 20.63
N ASP A 144 3.57 -18.45 21.93
CA ASP A 144 3.13 -17.44 22.91
C ASP A 144 3.67 -16.04 22.61
N LYS A 145 4.74 -15.92 21.82
CA LYS A 145 5.29 -14.63 21.37
C LYS A 145 4.52 -14.04 20.18
N ILE A 146 3.80 -14.87 19.45
CA ILE A 146 3.08 -14.51 18.21
C ILE A 146 1.58 -14.49 18.43
N ALA A 147 1.07 -15.44 19.23
CA ALA A 147 -0.35 -15.55 19.51
C ALA A 147 -0.87 -14.35 20.31
N ASN A 148 -1.88 -13.69 19.79
CA ASN A 148 -2.58 -12.57 20.40
C ASN A 148 -4.08 -12.86 20.51
N ASN A 149 -4.79 -12.04 21.30
CA ASN A 149 -6.24 -12.09 21.25
C ASN A 149 -6.77 -11.72 19.86
N PRO A 150 -7.79 -12.39 19.32
CA PRO A 150 -8.62 -13.40 19.99
C PRO A 150 -8.07 -14.84 19.95
N THR A 151 -6.99 -15.15 19.22
CA THR A 151 -6.49 -16.52 19.04
C THR A 151 -6.05 -17.14 20.38
N LEU A 152 -5.37 -16.37 21.22
CA LEU A 152 -4.96 -16.82 22.56
C LEU A 152 -6.18 -17.20 23.40
N TYR A 153 -7.20 -16.35 23.45
CA TYR A 153 -8.44 -16.61 24.18
C TYR A 153 -9.13 -17.90 23.70
N TYR A 154 -9.22 -18.11 22.37
CA TYR A 154 -9.83 -19.31 21.81
C TYR A 154 -9.01 -20.57 22.12
N ARG A 155 -7.69 -20.49 22.13
CA ARG A 155 -6.80 -21.59 22.50
C ARG A 155 -7.02 -22.05 23.95
N GLU A 156 -7.32 -21.13 24.85
CA GLU A 156 -7.45 -21.38 26.28
C GLU A 156 -8.88 -21.76 26.70
N HIS A 157 -9.90 -21.24 26.01
CA HIS A 157 -11.29 -21.32 26.45
C HIS A 157 -12.20 -22.08 25.48
N HIS A 158 -11.71 -22.45 24.29
CA HIS A 158 -12.47 -23.20 23.30
C HIS A 158 -11.72 -24.44 22.82
N ASN A 159 -12.46 -25.47 22.38
CA ASN A 159 -11.87 -26.73 21.90
C ASN A 159 -11.29 -26.64 20.47
N HIS A 160 -11.46 -25.52 19.77
CA HIS A 160 -10.97 -25.31 18.41
C HIS A 160 -10.67 -23.83 18.13
N ILE A 161 -9.90 -23.57 17.07
CA ILE A 161 -9.65 -22.24 16.53
C ILE A 161 -10.21 -22.19 15.11
N PRO A 162 -11.38 -21.53 14.90
CA PRO A 162 -11.98 -21.46 13.58
C PRO A 162 -11.22 -20.53 12.63
N PRO A 163 -11.43 -20.62 11.30
CA PRO A 163 -10.72 -19.82 10.30
C PRO A 163 -10.77 -18.30 10.54
N TRP A 164 -11.91 -17.77 10.98
CA TRP A 164 -12.07 -16.33 11.24
C TRP A 164 -11.26 -15.82 12.44
N ILE A 165 -10.92 -16.71 13.37
CA ILE A 165 -10.04 -16.39 14.51
C ILE A 165 -8.57 -16.52 14.12
N LEU A 166 -8.20 -17.62 13.44
CA LEU A 166 -6.84 -17.81 12.97
C LEU A 166 -6.40 -16.66 12.04
N LEU A 167 -7.21 -16.35 11.03
CA LEU A 167 -6.90 -15.31 10.05
C LEU A 167 -6.83 -13.91 10.66
N LYS A 168 -7.50 -13.68 11.81
CA LYS A 168 -7.40 -12.39 12.51
C LYS A 168 -5.96 -12.06 12.90
N ASN A 169 -5.21 -13.05 13.36
CA ASN A 169 -3.83 -12.91 13.82
C ASN A 169 -2.78 -13.37 12.80
N LEU A 170 -3.17 -14.16 11.79
CA LEU A 170 -2.27 -14.51 10.70
C LEU A 170 -1.86 -13.25 9.93
N SER A 171 -0.57 -13.09 9.63
CA SER A 171 -0.08 -11.92 8.88
C SER A 171 -0.79 -11.78 7.53
N PHE A 172 -0.85 -10.55 7.00
CA PHE A 172 -1.45 -10.31 5.68
C PHE A 172 -0.73 -11.12 4.59
N SER A 173 0.61 -11.20 4.65
CA SER A 173 1.42 -12.02 3.75
C SER A 173 1.00 -13.49 3.77
N ASN A 174 0.91 -14.09 4.97
CA ASN A 174 0.57 -15.51 5.10
C ASN A 174 -0.89 -15.79 4.73
N SER A 175 -1.80 -14.82 4.92
CA SER A 175 -3.18 -14.93 4.44
C SER A 175 -3.25 -14.93 2.90
N ILE A 176 -2.46 -14.09 2.22
CA ILE A 176 -2.33 -14.09 0.76
C ILE A 176 -1.71 -15.40 0.27
N ASN A 177 -0.69 -15.90 0.96
CA ASN A 177 -0.05 -17.17 0.63
C ASN A 177 -1.01 -18.36 0.77
N LEU A 178 -1.81 -18.39 1.83
CA LEU A 178 -2.84 -19.43 2.01
C LEU A 178 -3.89 -19.38 0.87
N PHE A 179 -4.33 -18.18 0.48
CA PHE A 179 -5.24 -17.98 -0.65
C PHE A 179 -4.66 -18.47 -1.98
N LYS A 180 -3.38 -18.18 -2.28
CA LYS A 180 -2.71 -18.66 -3.51
C LYS A 180 -2.70 -20.18 -3.62
N LEU A 181 -2.60 -20.87 -2.48
CA LEU A 181 -2.55 -22.33 -2.39
C LEU A 181 -3.91 -23.00 -2.41
N LEU A 182 -5.02 -22.26 -2.31
CA LEU A 182 -6.36 -22.84 -2.44
C LEU A 182 -6.52 -23.56 -3.78
N LYS A 183 -7.27 -24.66 -3.77
CA LYS A 183 -7.75 -25.33 -4.99
C LYS A 183 -8.72 -24.40 -5.75
N ASN A 184 -8.90 -24.66 -7.02
CA ASN A 184 -9.59 -23.73 -7.91
C ASN A 184 -10.99 -23.35 -7.40
N ALA A 185 -11.82 -24.31 -6.97
CA ALA A 185 -13.19 -24.04 -6.52
C ALA A 185 -13.24 -22.96 -5.42
N GLN A 186 -12.51 -23.16 -4.32
CA GLN A 186 -12.50 -22.25 -3.18
C GLN A 186 -11.82 -20.92 -3.53
N ARG A 187 -10.74 -20.97 -4.33
CA ARG A 187 -10.08 -19.75 -4.78
C ARG A 187 -11.02 -18.91 -5.64
N ASP A 188 -11.72 -19.53 -6.56
CA ASP A 188 -12.63 -18.88 -7.50
C ASP A 188 -13.85 -18.27 -6.78
N ASP A 189 -14.31 -18.89 -5.71
CA ASP A 189 -15.34 -18.33 -4.83
C ASP A 189 -14.86 -17.07 -4.13
N VAL A 190 -13.67 -17.09 -3.52
CA VAL A 190 -13.09 -15.88 -2.89
C VAL A 190 -12.90 -14.77 -3.92
N VAL A 191 -12.43 -15.12 -5.13
CA VAL A 191 -12.24 -14.17 -6.25
C VAL A 191 -13.55 -13.52 -6.66
N ASN A 192 -14.61 -14.29 -6.83
CA ASN A 192 -15.93 -13.78 -7.21
C ASN A 192 -16.59 -12.96 -6.10
N GLU A 193 -16.32 -13.28 -4.83
CA GLU A 193 -16.78 -12.49 -3.70
C GLU A 193 -16.05 -11.14 -3.57
N LEU A 194 -14.77 -11.07 -3.94
CA LEU A 194 -13.97 -9.84 -3.92
C LEU A 194 -14.22 -8.96 -5.15
N LEU A 195 -14.41 -9.57 -6.31
CA LEU A 195 -14.63 -8.88 -7.57
C LEU A 195 -15.77 -9.58 -8.36
N PRO A 196 -17.04 -9.33 -8.00
CA PRO A 196 -18.17 -9.90 -8.72
C PRO A 196 -18.26 -9.37 -10.15
N ASN A 197 -18.89 -10.14 -11.02
CA ASN A 197 -19.34 -9.63 -12.32
C ASN A 197 -20.55 -8.71 -12.10
N GLU A 198 -20.64 -7.69 -12.95
CA GLU A 198 -21.79 -6.81 -13.04
C GLU A 198 -22.47 -7.02 -14.43
N PRO A 199 -23.73 -6.66 -14.61
CA PRO A 199 -24.44 -6.91 -15.87
C PRO A 199 -23.74 -6.36 -17.12
N ASP A 200 -23.08 -5.20 -16.95
CA ASP A 200 -22.34 -4.49 -18.01
C ASP A 200 -20.82 -4.74 -17.98
N ARG A 201 -20.33 -5.53 -16.99
CA ARG A 201 -18.91 -5.77 -16.76
C ARG A 201 -18.60 -7.23 -16.45
N ILE A 202 -18.30 -7.99 -17.49
CA ILE A 202 -17.83 -9.37 -17.37
C ILE A 202 -16.30 -9.41 -17.49
N ILE A 203 -15.65 -9.95 -16.46
CA ILE A 203 -14.19 -10.13 -16.41
C ILE A 203 -13.91 -11.63 -16.32
N PRO A 204 -13.07 -12.19 -17.21
CA PRO A 204 -12.67 -13.59 -17.12
C PRO A 204 -12.05 -13.92 -15.74
N LEU A 205 -12.36 -15.09 -15.23
CA LEU A 205 -11.96 -15.51 -13.87
C LEU A 205 -10.43 -15.47 -13.66
N ASN A 206 -9.66 -15.89 -14.65
CA ASN A 206 -8.19 -15.82 -14.61
C ASN A 206 -7.69 -14.37 -14.50
N ASP A 207 -8.32 -13.42 -15.20
CA ASP A 207 -7.97 -11.99 -15.13
C ASP A 207 -8.29 -11.43 -13.75
N LYS A 208 -9.44 -11.80 -13.16
CA LYS A 208 -9.80 -11.43 -11.78
C LYS A 208 -8.79 -11.98 -10.78
N THR A 209 -8.47 -13.28 -10.89
CA THR A 209 -7.53 -13.96 -10.00
C THR A 209 -6.16 -13.29 -10.03
N ASN A 210 -5.64 -13.03 -11.23
CA ASN A 210 -4.36 -12.36 -11.41
C ASN A 210 -4.39 -10.94 -10.83
N PHE A 211 -5.45 -10.18 -11.11
CA PHE A 211 -5.62 -8.84 -10.56
C PHE A 211 -5.65 -8.84 -9.03
N ILE A 212 -6.43 -9.72 -8.41
CA ILE A 212 -6.55 -9.78 -6.95
C ILE A 212 -5.22 -10.13 -6.31
N ILE A 213 -4.48 -11.12 -6.83
CA ILE A 213 -3.15 -11.49 -6.31
C ILE A 213 -2.19 -10.29 -6.41
N CYS A 214 -2.09 -9.66 -7.59
CA CYS A 214 -1.19 -8.51 -7.78
C CYS A 214 -1.59 -7.31 -6.92
N ALA A 215 -2.90 -7.02 -6.81
CA ALA A 215 -3.42 -5.93 -6.00
C ALA A 215 -3.13 -6.14 -4.51
N LEU A 216 -3.44 -7.32 -3.95
CA LEU A 216 -3.19 -7.64 -2.53
C LEU A 216 -1.69 -7.59 -2.21
N GLU A 217 -0.83 -8.12 -3.08
CA GLU A 217 0.63 -8.04 -2.89
C GLU A 217 1.15 -6.61 -2.94
N ALA A 218 0.68 -5.80 -3.90
CA ALA A 218 1.05 -4.39 -3.99
C ALA A 218 0.58 -3.62 -2.74
N ILE A 219 -0.68 -3.79 -2.33
CA ILE A 219 -1.25 -3.16 -1.12
C ILE A 219 -0.43 -3.56 0.11
N ARG A 220 -0.07 -4.84 0.26
CA ARG A 220 0.76 -5.32 1.37
C ARG A 220 2.13 -4.64 1.42
N VAL A 221 2.79 -4.51 0.28
CA VAL A 221 4.12 -3.88 0.19
C VAL A 221 4.04 -2.41 0.58
N PHE A 222 3.08 -1.67 0.03
CA PHE A 222 2.90 -0.25 0.35
C PHE A 222 2.43 -0.03 1.80
N ARG A 223 1.56 -0.91 2.33
CA ARG A 223 1.16 -0.90 3.74
C ARG A 223 2.35 -1.07 4.68
N ASN A 224 3.25 -2.00 4.37
CA ASN A 224 4.43 -2.22 5.19
C ASN A 224 5.40 -1.02 5.11
N ALA A 225 5.59 -0.45 3.92
CA ALA A 225 6.40 0.75 3.77
C ALA A 225 5.84 1.93 4.59
N ALA A 226 4.53 2.15 4.53
CA ALA A 226 3.87 3.19 5.32
C ALA A 226 3.99 2.94 6.84
N ALA A 227 3.79 1.69 7.29
CA ALA A 227 3.85 1.33 8.71
C ALA A 227 5.27 1.45 9.31
N HIS A 228 6.31 1.26 8.49
CA HIS A 228 7.71 1.30 8.92
C HIS A 228 8.46 2.57 8.48
N ASN A 229 7.74 3.57 7.98
CA ASN A 229 8.32 4.83 7.48
C ASN A 229 9.47 4.62 6.46
N LEU A 230 9.35 3.61 5.59
CA LEU A 230 10.32 3.35 4.53
C LEU A 230 10.15 4.37 3.39
N ASP A 231 11.07 4.37 2.43
CA ASP A 231 10.99 5.26 1.25
C ASP A 231 9.75 4.90 0.40
N PHE A 232 8.63 5.47 0.80
CA PHE A 232 7.31 5.22 0.24
C PHE A 232 7.15 5.83 -1.15
N THR A 233 7.68 7.03 -1.36
CA THR A 233 7.55 7.77 -2.63
C THR A 233 8.32 7.13 -3.77
N ALA A 234 9.46 6.51 -3.49
CA ALA A 234 10.25 5.78 -4.49
C ALA A 234 9.77 4.34 -4.75
N LEU A 235 8.85 3.85 -3.93
CA LEU A 235 8.38 2.47 -4.03
C LEU A 235 7.63 2.23 -5.35
N ARG A 236 8.02 1.19 -6.07
CA ARG A 236 7.36 0.74 -7.30
C ARG A 236 7.11 -0.76 -7.25
N THR A 237 5.99 -1.18 -7.80
CA THR A 237 5.77 -2.60 -8.07
C THR A 237 6.70 -3.06 -9.18
N ASP A 238 7.37 -4.19 -8.96
CA ASP A 238 8.15 -4.85 -10.01
C ASP A 238 7.24 -5.46 -11.09
N GLU A 239 7.82 -5.93 -12.20
CA GLU A 239 7.03 -6.53 -13.29
C GLU A 239 6.26 -7.78 -12.85
N THR A 240 6.68 -8.43 -11.77
CA THR A 240 6.07 -9.66 -11.22
C THR A 240 4.83 -9.38 -10.38
N ARG A 241 4.70 -8.15 -9.87
CA ARG A 241 3.55 -7.65 -9.07
C ARG A 241 2.80 -6.53 -9.77
N LYS A 242 3.03 -6.40 -11.07
CA LYS A 242 2.40 -5.37 -11.89
C LYS A 242 0.89 -5.52 -11.90
N ILE A 243 0.22 -4.48 -11.46
CA ILE A 243 -1.24 -4.43 -11.44
C ILE A 243 -1.78 -4.52 -12.89
N PRO A 244 -2.64 -5.50 -13.20
CA PRO A 244 -3.18 -5.68 -14.54
C PRO A 244 -4.04 -4.49 -14.99
N SER A 245 -3.49 -3.67 -15.85
CA SER A 245 -4.16 -2.46 -16.36
C SER A 245 -5.44 -2.75 -17.13
N SER A 246 -5.53 -3.91 -17.78
CA SER A 246 -6.74 -4.36 -18.49
C SER A 246 -7.92 -4.55 -17.54
N THR A 247 -7.70 -5.14 -16.37
CA THR A 247 -8.74 -5.33 -15.36
C THR A 247 -9.14 -4.00 -14.72
N LEU A 248 -8.18 -3.16 -14.34
CA LEU A 248 -8.46 -1.81 -13.85
C LEU A 248 -9.33 -1.02 -14.83
N SER A 249 -9.00 -1.07 -16.12
CA SER A 249 -9.75 -0.32 -17.13
C SER A 249 -11.20 -0.76 -17.29
N LYS A 250 -11.52 -2.00 -16.94
CA LYS A 250 -12.89 -2.51 -16.90
C LYS A 250 -13.62 -2.13 -15.61
N CYS A 251 -12.90 -2.00 -14.50
CA CYS A 251 -13.49 -1.74 -13.18
C CYS A 251 -13.68 -0.25 -12.86
N LEU A 252 -12.95 0.62 -13.53
CA LEU A 252 -12.93 2.06 -13.22
C LEU A 252 -13.43 2.90 -14.40
N PRO A 253 -14.14 4.01 -14.13
CA PRO A 253 -14.58 4.93 -15.17
C PRO A 253 -13.39 5.57 -15.90
N GLY A 254 -13.60 5.94 -17.18
CA GLY A 254 -12.55 6.46 -18.06
C GLY A 254 -11.91 7.78 -17.63
N LYS A 255 -12.52 8.48 -16.66
CA LYS A 255 -12.00 9.75 -16.15
C LYS A 255 -10.96 9.56 -15.04
N ILE A 256 -11.02 8.45 -14.30
CA ILE A 256 -10.00 8.10 -13.30
C ILE A 256 -8.74 7.53 -13.97
N LEU A 257 -8.93 6.80 -15.06
CA LEU A 257 -7.87 6.19 -15.83
C LEU A 257 -8.02 6.59 -17.30
N ILE A 258 -7.13 7.43 -17.82
CA ILE A 258 -7.24 7.95 -19.19
C ILE A 258 -7.05 6.82 -20.18
N LYS A 259 -8.03 6.65 -21.06
CA LYS A 259 -8.09 5.62 -22.07
C LYS A 259 -7.98 6.24 -23.46
N LYS A 260 -7.17 5.64 -24.33
CA LYS A 260 -7.17 5.91 -25.76
C LYS A 260 -8.40 5.28 -26.43
N GLU A 261 -8.58 5.59 -27.71
CA GLU A 261 -9.49 4.85 -28.58
C GLU A 261 -9.33 3.33 -28.40
N LYS A 262 -10.43 2.59 -28.43
CA LYS A 262 -10.50 1.14 -28.15
C LYS A 262 -10.27 0.74 -26.67
N LYS A 263 -10.53 1.64 -25.71
CA LYS A 263 -10.47 1.37 -24.25
C LYS A 263 -9.09 0.92 -23.72
N LYS A 264 -8.02 1.10 -24.49
CA LYS A 264 -6.64 0.85 -24.00
C LYS A 264 -6.15 2.02 -23.15
N ILE A 265 -5.49 1.71 -22.01
CA ILE A 265 -4.86 2.72 -21.17
C ILE A 265 -3.69 3.36 -21.92
N GLU A 266 -3.55 4.68 -21.83
CA GLU A 266 -2.43 5.42 -22.40
C GLU A 266 -1.07 4.95 -21.85
N LYS A 267 -0.02 5.09 -22.66
CA LYS A 267 1.32 4.62 -22.27
C LYS A 267 1.81 5.32 -20.98
N ASN A 268 1.59 6.63 -20.88
CA ASN A 268 1.98 7.42 -19.72
C ASN A 268 1.21 7.02 -18.45
N GLU A 269 -0.09 6.75 -18.58
CA GLU A 269 -0.92 6.27 -17.45
C GLU A 269 -0.41 4.93 -16.87
N LYS A 270 0.20 4.07 -17.69
CA LYS A 270 0.76 2.80 -17.22
C LYS A 270 1.96 2.96 -16.29
N VAL A 271 2.69 4.07 -16.38
CA VAL A 271 3.79 4.39 -15.45
C VAL A 271 3.22 4.61 -14.05
N TYR A 272 2.14 5.38 -13.95
CA TYR A 272 1.47 5.68 -12.69
C TYR A 272 0.93 4.45 -11.96
N LEU A 273 0.62 3.37 -12.70
CA LEU A 273 0.11 2.12 -12.11
C LEU A 273 1.18 1.30 -11.36
N LYS A 274 2.45 1.66 -11.49
CA LYS A 274 3.54 1.00 -10.74
C LYS A 274 3.73 1.55 -9.33
N GLY A 275 3.30 2.78 -9.07
CA GLY A 275 3.43 3.50 -7.81
C GLY A 275 2.16 3.48 -6.96
N VAL A 276 2.12 4.42 -6.03
CA VAL A 276 1.02 4.61 -5.07
C VAL A 276 -0.34 4.79 -5.76
N TYR A 277 -0.39 5.44 -6.93
CA TYR A 277 -1.64 5.62 -7.67
C TYR A 277 -2.27 4.29 -8.09
N GLY A 278 -1.47 3.35 -8.60
CA GLY A 278 -1.96 2.01 -8.93
C GLY A 278 -2.50 1.25 -7.72
N VAL A 279 -1.86 1.42 -6.55
CA VAL A 279 -2.33 0.85 -5.28
C VAL A 279 -3.66 1.49 -4.87
N MET A 280 -3.79 2.82 -4.94
CA MET A 280 -5.05 3.54 -4.66
C MET A 280 -6.20 3.05 -5.54
N LEU A 281 -5.96 2.91 -6.85
CA LEU A 281 -6.96 2.40 -7.78
C LEU A 281 -7.34 0.95 -7.49
N SER A 282 -6.38 0.12 -7.09
CA SER A 282 -6.64 -1.27 -6.68
C SER A 282 -7.49 -1.33 -5.42
N MET A 283 -7.22 -0.46 -4.44
CA MET A 283 -8.06 -0.32 -3.24
C MET A 283 -9.48 0.08 -3.60
N MET A 284 -9.68 1.09 -4.47
CA MET A 284 -11.01 1.51 -4.93
C MET A 284 -11.80 0.36 -5.58
N VAL A 285 -11.13 -0.50 -6.37
CA VAL A 285 -11.78 -1.67 -6.99
C VAL A 285 -12.18 -2.71 -5.94
N LEU A 286 -11.35 -2.93 -4.90
CA LEU A 286 -11.58 -3.93 -3.87
C LEU A 286 -12.49 -3.45 -2.73
N LEU A 287 -12.74 -2.13 -2.60
CA LEU A 287 -13.75 -1.58 -1.68
C LEU A 287 -15.14 -1.94 -2.18
N LYS A 288 -15.88 -2.70 -1.37
CA LYS A 288 -17.10 -3.39 -1.78
C LYS A 288 -18.30 -2.47 -2.01
N THR A 289 -18.41 -1.38 -1.24
CA THR A 289 -19.58 -0.51 -1.25
C THR A 289 -19.27 0.87 -1.80
N ASP A 290 -20.23 1.50 -2.44
CA ASP A 290 -20.09 2.87 -2.92
C ASP A 290 -19.85 3.85 -1.77
N TYR A 291 -20.42 3.58 -0.59
CA TYR A 291 -20.11 4.34 0.62
C TYR A 291 -18.61 4.33 0.94
N LEU A 292 -17.96 3.15 0.98
CA LEU A 292 -16.53 3.05 1.27
C LEU A 292 -15.67 3.68 0.16
N LYS A 293 -16.08 3.58 -1.10
CA LYS A 293 -15.38 4.24 -2.22
C LYS A 293 -15.48 5.76 -2.12
N LYS A 294 -16.67 6.29 -1.82
CA LYS A 294 -16.86 7.72 -1.58
C LYS A 294 -16.06 8.20 -0.37
N GLN A 295 -16.09 7.45 0.74
CA GLN A 295 -15.30 7.76 1.93
C GLN A 295 -13.78 7.75 1.63
N PHE A 296 -13.30 6.78 0.83
CA PHE A 296 -11.92 6.73 0.37
C PHE A 296 -11.52 8.03 -0.36
N ILE A 297 -12.36 8.50 -1.27
CA ILE A 297 -12.08 9.72 -2.02
C ILE A 297 -12.15 10.97 -1.12
N VAL A 298 -13.16 11.06 -0.25
CA VAL A 298 -13.28 12.19 0.70
C VAL A 298 -12.07 12.26 1.63
N ASP A 299 -11.61 11.12 2.15
CA ASP A 299 -10.41 11.07 2.98
C ASP A 299 -9.15 11.47 2.22
N PHE A 300 -9.01 11.05 0.96
CA PHE A 300 -7.91 11.52 0.12
C PHE A 300 -7.97 13.04 -0.10
N LEU A 301 -9.16 13.56 -0.40
CA LEU A 301 -9.34 15.00 -0.58
C LEU A 301 -9.06 15.78 0.70
N SER A 302 -9.30 15.18 1.87
CA SER A 302 -9.03 15.82 3.16
C SER A 302 -7.52 16.06 3.42
N VAL A 303 -6.63 15.34 2.73
CA VAL A 303 -5.18 15.60 2.79
C VAL A 303 -4.83 17.01 2.32
N PHE A 304 -5.71 17.64 1.51
CA PHE A 304 -5.54 19.02 1.03
C PHE A 304 -6.09 20.06 2.02
N ASN A 305 -6.76 19.64 3.09
CA ASN A 305 -7.21 20.55 4.13
C ASN A 305 -6.00 20.93 4.99
N GLY A 306 -5.64 22.21 5.00
CA GLY A 306 -4.58 22.74 5.82
C GLY A 306 -5.01 22.92 7.28
N ILE A 307 -4.02 23.09 8.18
CA ILE A 307 -4.23 23.46 9.59
C ILE A 307 -4.74 24.91 9.66
N ASP A 308 -4.20 25.77 8.81
CA ASP A 308 -4.56 27.16 8.62
C ASP A 308 -4.67 27.51 7.13
N GLU A 309 -4.88 28.80 6.83
CA GLU A 309 -5.03 29.27 5.46
C GLU A 309 -3.71 29.11 4.65
N GLY A 310 -2.57 29.48 5.25
CA GLY A 310 -1.27 29.37 4.60
C GLY A 310 -0.88 27.93 4.29
N ASP A 311 -1.12 27.01 5.22
CA ASP A 311 -0.90 25.56 4.98
C ASP A 311 -1.83 25.03 3.88
N ARG A 312 -3.07 25.50 3.81
CA ARG A 312 -4.03 25.12 2.77
C ARG A 312 -3.58 25.60 1.38
N GLU A 313 -3.05 26.79 1.29
CA GLU A 313 -2.59 27.38 0.02
C GLU A 313 -1.37 26.63 -0.56
N ILE A 314 -0.44 26.17 0.26
CA ILE A 314 0.76 25.46 -0.19
C ILE A 314 0.51 24.00 -0.58
N ARG A 315 -0.54 23.35 -0.05
CA ARG A 315 -0.78 21.92 -0.27
C ARG A 315 -0.96 21.50 -1.73
N PRO A 316 -1.59 22.25 -2.62
CA PRO A 316 -1.63 21.93 -4.05
C PRO A 316 -0.23 21.87 -4.68
N PHE A 317 0.67 22.77 -4.29
CA PHE A 317 2.06 22.75 -4.73
C PHE A 317 2.83 21.55 -4.14
N LEU A 318 2.68 21.27 -2.85
CA LEU A 318 3.26 20.08 -2.21
C LEU A 318 2.79 18.79 -2.89
N PHE A 319 1.50 18.72 -3.24
CA PHE A 319 0.98 17.58 -3.99
C PHE A 319 1.60 17.46 -5.38
N GLN A 320 1.82 18.56 -6.09
CA GLN A 320 2.48 18.53 -7.39
C GLN A 320 3.92 17.99 -7.28
N CYS A 321 4.68 18.45 -6.28
CA CYS A 321 6.02 17.91 -5.99
C CYS A 321 5.94 16.41 -5.65
N TYR A 322 5.04 16.05 -4.75
CA TYR A 322 4.81 14.67 -4.36
C TYR A 322 4.44 13.77 -5.56
N ALA A 323 3.51 14.21 -6.40
CA ALA A 323 3.05 13.47 -7.57
C ALA A 323 4.18 13.22 -8.57
N ASN A 324 5.06 14.20 -8.78
CA ASN A 324 6.23 14.05 -9.64
C ASN A 324 7.24 13.02 -9.07
N ILE A 325 7.48 13.02 -7.74
CA ILE A 325 8.39 12.08 -7.09
C ILE A 325 7.81 10.67 -7.10
N ALA A 326 6.51 10.55 -6.84
CA ALA A 326 5.81 9.27 -6.70
C ALA A 326 5.30 8.68 -8.04
N ASP A 327 5.60 9.31 -9.18
CA ASP A 327 5.03 8.97 -10.50
C ASP A 327 3.51 8.82 -10.42
N MET A 328 2.83 9.89 -10.05
CA MET A 328 1.39 9.94 -9.86
C MET A 328 0.78 11.05 -10.74
N PRO A 329 -0.44 10.92 -11.26
CA PRO A 329 -1.05 12.00 -12.01
C PRO A 329 -1.21 13.26 -11.15
N VAL A 330 -0.69 14.40 -11.62
CA VAL A 330 -0.83 15.68 -10.91
C VAL A 330 -2.29 16.14 -10.79
N ASP A 331 -3.17 15.66 -11.66
CA ASP A 331 -4.60 15.93 -11.66
C ASP A 331 -5.44 14.90 -10.88
N THR A 332 -4.82 14.04 -10.04
CA THR A 332 -5.53 12.99 -9.26
C THR A 332 -6.67 13.57 -8.44
N ARG A 333 -6.48 14.74 -7.82
CA ARG A 333 -7.54 15.44 -7.08
C ARG A 333 -8.79 15.66 -7.95
N ASN A 334 -8.61 16.19 -9.15
CA ASN A 334 -9.72 16.45 -10.08
C ASN A 334 -10.35 15.16 -10.58
N ARG A 335 -9.57 14.12 -10.87
CA ARG A 335 -10.07 12.80 -11.26
C ARG A 335 -11.00 12.21 -10.19
N PHE A 336 -10.65 12.36 -8.92
CA PHE A 336 -11.46 11.87 -7.80
C PHE A 336 -12.71 12.71 -7.55
N LEU A 337 -12.63 14.04 -7.69
CA LEU A 337 -13.81 14.91 -7.65
C LEU A 337 -14.83 14.55 -8.72
N ILE A 338 -14.38 14.36 -9.96
CA ILE A 338 -15.24 13.95 -11.07
C ILE A 338 -15.91 12.57 -10.80
N TYR A 339 -15.23 11.67 -10.11
CA TYR A 339 -15.81 10.38 -9.72
C TYR A 339 -16.96 10.59 -8.73
N LEU A 340 -16.79 11.46 -7.71
CA LEU A 340 -17.85 11.75 -6.73
C LEU A 340 -19.09 12.38 -7.35
N GLU A 341 -18.92 13.23 -8.37
CA GLU A 341 -20.04 13.88 -9.06
C GLU A 341 -20.87 12.91 -9.93
N GLN A 342 -20.30 11.77 -10.31
CA GLN A 342 -20.94 10.78 -11.20
C GLN A 342 -21.56 9.58 -10.47
N THR A 343 -21.31 9.45 -9.17
CA THR A 343 -21.80 8.37 -8.30
C THR A 343 -22.67 8.88 -7.16
#